data_0ed872967f05152dc2ba9a6c988a15fb
#
_entry.id   0ed872967f05152dc2ba9a6c988a15fb
#
_cell.length_a   1.000
_cell.length_b   1.000
_cell.length_c   1.000
_cell.angle_alpha   90.00
_cell.angle_beta   90.00
_cell.angle_gamma   90.00
#
_symmetry.space_group_name_H-M   'P 1'
#
loop_
_entity.id
_entity.type
_entity.pdbx_description
1 polymer ?
#
loop_
_entity_poly.entity_id
_entity_poly.type
_entity_poly.pdbx_seq_one_letter_code
_entity_poly.pdbx_strand_id
1 'polypeptide(L)'
;ISEADLETYSTAFEKTGFFGTDSFYMNQAANSQYARTRKNDGYLDMPALFLTASFDYVCECVDSRLPEPMREQCRNLTECTVNSSHWMAQEKPVDVNNALVHWLARSLPEVWPVPPL
;
A
#
# COMPACT_ATOMS: atom_id res chain seq x y z
N ILE A 1 2.54 -10.76 15.36
CA ILE A 1 1.22 -11.43 15.24
C ILE A 1 0.88 -12.04 16.58
N SER A 2 -0.25 -11.66 17.15
CA SER A 2 -0.79 -12.24 18.37
C SER A 2 -1.50 -13.58 18.10
N GLU A 3 -1.80 -14.36 19.14
CA GLU A 3 -2.62 -15.57 19.01
C GLU A 3 -4.02 -15.26 18.45
N ALA A 4 -4.61 -14.12 18.85
CA ALA A 4 -5.89 -13.66 18.33
C ALA A 4 -5.86 -13.35 16.82
N ASP A 5 -4.77 -12.76 16.33
CA ASP A 5 -4.57 -12.55 14.90
C ASP A 5 -4.47 -13.88 14.16
N LEU A 6 -3.70 -14.84 14.71
CA LEU A 6 -3.54 -16.16 14.12
C LEU A 6 -4.87 -16.92 14.05
N GLU A 7 -5.67 -16.87 15.11
CA GLU A 7 -7.02 -17.45 15.13
C GLU A 7 -7.93 -16.82 14.08
N THR A 8 -7.85 -15.50 13.91
CA THR A 8 -8.61 -14.76 12.90
C THR A 8 -8.26 -15.24 11.49
N TYR A 9 -6.96 -15.34 11.18
CA TYR A 9 -6.50 -15.84 9.87
C TYR A 9 -6.90 -17.30 9.65
N SER A 10 -6.68 -18.17 10.64
CA SER A 10 -7.02 -19.58 10.55
C SER A 10 -8.49 -19.79 10.27
N THR A 11 -9.36 -19.13 11.05
CA THR A 11 -10.82 -19.22 10.88
C THR A 11 -11.27 -18.70 9.49
N ALA A 12 -10.65 -17.64 9.00
CA ALA A 12 -10.96 -17.11 7.68
C ALA A 12 -10.57 -18.12 6.59
N PHE A 13 -9.36 -18.69 6.66
CA PHE A 13 -8.89 -19.65 5.66
C PHE A 13 -9.56 -21.02 5.75
N GLU A 14 -9.96 -21.48 6.94
CA GLU A 14 -10.82 -22.67 7.07
C GLU A 14 -12.13 -22.52 6.31
N LYS A 15 -12.70 -21.30 6.32
CA LYS A 15 -13.96 -21.01 5.64
C LYS A 15 -13.79 -20.80 4.13
N THR A 16 -12.75 -20.12 3.70
CA THR A 16 -12.58 -19.66 2.30
C THR A 16 -11.60 -20.52 1.49
N GLY A 17 -10.73 -21.27 2.15
CA GLY A 17 -9.56 -21.91 1.54
C GLY A 17 -8.55 -20.89 1.04
N PHE A 18 -7.51 -21.38 0.38
CA PHE A 18 -6.39 -20.57 -0.14
C PHE A 18 -6.51 -20.23 -1.63
N PHE A 19 -7.48 -20.82 -2.34
CA PHE A 19 -7.59 -20.66 -3.78
C PHE A 19 -7.67 -19.18 -4.22
N GLY A 20 -8.47 -18.36 -3.52
CA GLY A 20 -8.64 -16.95 -3.87
C GLY A 20 -7.35 -16.13 -3.71
N THR A 21 -6.62 -16.36 -2.62
CA THR A 21 -5.35 -15.69 -2.34
C THR A 21 -4.24 -16.13 -3.28
N ASP A 22 -4.15 -17.42 -3.57
CA ASP A 22 -3.12 -17.96 -4.47
C ASP A 22 -3.39 -17.57 -5.93
N SER A 23 -4.66 -17.50 -6.34
CA SER A 23 -5.06 -17.09 -7.69
C SER A 23 -4.59 -15.69 -8.05
N PHE A 24 -4.44 -14.79 -7.09
CA PHE A 24 -3.90 -13.45 -7.31
C PHE A 24 -2.52 -13.50 -7.96
N TYR A 25 -1.65 -14.38 -7.50
CA TYR A 25 -0.29 -14.54 -8.02
C TYR A 25 -0.23 -15.23 -9.38
N MET A 26 -1.29 -15.93 -9.80
CA MET A 26 -1.37 -16.64 -11.07
C MET A 26 -1.89 -15.78 -12.23
N ASN A 27 -2.29 -14.54 -11.96
CA ASN A 27 -3.00 -13.69 -12.92
C ASN A 27 -2.09 -12.78 -13.76
N GLN A 28 -0.79 -13.04 -13.80
CA GLN A 28 0.19 -12.14 -14.43
C GLN A 28 -0.07 -11.86 -15.91
N ALA A 29 -0.50 -12.88 -16.67
CA ALA A 29 -0.76 -12.72 -18.10
C ALA A 29 -1.93 -11.74 -18.36
N ALA A 30 -3.04 -11.90 -17.62
CA ALA A 30 -4.20 -11.01 -17.71
C ALA A 30 -3.86 -9.61 -17.21
N ASN A 31 -3.10 -9.48 -16.13
CA ASN A 31 -2.64 -8.20 -15.59
C ASN A 31 -1.73 -7.46 -16.60
N SER A 32 -0.83 -8.18 -17.25
CA SER A 32 0.03 -7.61 -18.29
C SER A 32 -0.75 -7.13 -19.51
N GLN A 33 -1.78 -7.88 -19.92
CA GLN A 33 -2.68 -7.48 -20.99
C GLN A 33 -3.48 -6.22 -20.60
N TYR A 34 -4.03 -6.19 -19.39
CA TYR A 34 -4.75 -5.03 -18.85
C TYR A 34 -3.85 -3.79 -18.77
N ALA A 35 -2.62 -3.93 -18.30
CA ALA A 35 -1.67 -2.83 -18.21
C ALA A 35 -1.37 -2.16 -19.56
N ARG A 36 -1.53 -2.86 -20.69
CA ARG A 36 -1.40 -2.27 -22.03
C ARG A 36 -2.55 -1.33 -22.39
N THR A 37 -3.67 -1.41 -21.70
CA THR A 37 -4.85 -0.55 -21.90
C THR A 37 -4.87 0.64 -20.94
N ARG A 38 -3.76 0.90 -20.25
CA ARG A 38 -3.64 1.98 -19.27
C ARG A 38 -3.96 3.33 -19.93
N LYS A 39 -4.67 4.16 -19.19
CA LYS A 39 -4.93 5.55 -19.57
C LYS A 39 -3.76 6.44 -19.16
N ASN A 40 -3.67 7.63 -19.77
CA ASN A 40 -2.71 8.65 -19.37
C ASN A 40 -1.24 8.19 -19.46
N ASP A 41 -0.94 7.25 -20.35
CA ASP A 41 0.36 6.61 -20.47
C ASP A 41 0.90 6.01 -19.15
N GLY A 42 -0.01 5.73 -18.21
CA GLY A 42 0.30 5.20 -16.90
C GLY A 42 0.61 6.24 -15.84
N TYR A 43 0.53 7.55 -16.17
CA TYR A 43 0.72 8.60 -15.17
C TYR A 43 -0.48 8.74 -14.24
N LEU A 44 -0.21 9.01 -12.97
CA LEU A 44 -1.19 9.36 -11.95
C LEU A 44 -1.05 10.84 -11.62
N ASP A 45 -2.09 11.61 -11.96
CA ASP A 45 -2.13 13.06 -11.71
C ASP A 45 -2.72 13.41 -10.34
N MET A 46 -3.49 12.49 -9.75
CA MET A 46 -4.06 12.66 -8.42
C MET A 46 -2.98 12.60 -7.33
N PRO A 47 -3.22 13.20 -6.17
CA PRO A 47 -2.37 12.98 -5.01
C PRO A 47 -2.24 11.49 -4.67
N ALA A 48 -1.03 11.04 -4.45
CA ALA A 48 -0.72 9.66 -4.09
C ALA A 48 0.16 9.64 -2.83
N LEU A 49 -0.13 8.71 -1.94
CA LEU A 49 0.72 8.43 -0.78
C LEU A 49 1.38 7.06 -0.97
N PHE A 50 2.70 7.03 -0.86
CA PHE A 50 3.48 5.82 -0.84
C PHE A 50 4.12 5.62 0.53
N LEU A 51 3.69 4.56 1.22
CA LEU A 51 4.29 4.16 2.49
C LEU A 51 5.30 3.03 2.25
N THR A 52 6.53 3.23 2.69
CA THR A 52 7.58 2.22 2.68
C THR A 52 7.83 1.72 4.09
N ALA A 53 8.23 0.45 4.22
CA ALA A 53 8.66 -0.13 5.48
C ALA A 53 10.19 -0.26 5.51
N SER A 54 10.83 0.18 6.61
CA SER A 54 12.29 0.19 6.72
C SER A 54 12.94 -1.19 6.64
N PHE A 55 12.20 -2.24 7.00
CA PHE A 55 12.69 -3.63 7.07
C PHE A 55 11.86 -4.57 6.19
N ASP A 56 11.31 -4.06 5.10
CA ASP A 56 10.61 -4.90 4.12
C ASP A 56 11.60 -5.54 3.16
N TYR A 57 12.02 -6.76 3.47
CA TYR A 57 12.92 -7.54 2.61
C TYR A 57 12.22 -8.24 1.43
N VAL A 58 10.88 -8.19 1.37
CA VAL A 58 10.08 -8.74 0.26
C VAL A 58 9.94 -7.70 -0.85
N CYS A 59 9.61 -6.47 -0.45
CA CYS A 59 9.44 -5.32 -1.33
C CYS A 59 10.37 -4.19 -0.87
N GLU A 60 11.67 -4.45 -0.91
CA GLU A 60 12.67 -3.50 -0.42
C GLU A 60 12.63 -2.21 -1.26
N CYS A 61 12.30 -1.10 -0.64
CA CYS A 61 12.12 0.21 -1.29
C CYS A 61 13.01 1.32 -0.72
N VAL A 62 13.88 1.01 0.25
CA VAL A 62 14.74 2.01 0.90
C VAL A 62 16.03 2.21 0.10
N ASP A 63 16.72 1.12 -0.21
CA ASP A 63 18.02 1.13 -0.87
C ASP A 63 17.99 0.66 -2.32
N SER A 64 16.86 0.08 -2.77
CA SER A 64 16.71 -0.44 -4.13
C SER A 64 16.07 0.56 -5.10
N ARG A 65 16.02 0.16 -6.38
CA ARG A 65 15.34 0.91 -7.44
C ARG A 65 13.86 0.55 -7.59
N LEU A 66 13.31 -0.28 -6.71
CA LEU A 66 11.93 -0.76 -6.80
C LEU A 66 10.88 0.38 -6.78
N PRO A 67 11.04 1.47 -6.03
CA PRO A 67 10.08 2.58 -6.03
C PRO A 67 10.23 3.56 -7.21
N GLU A 68 11.27 3.46 -8.03
CA GLU A 68 11.50 4.41 -9.14
C GLU A 68 10.31 4.54 -10.11
N PRO A 69 9.66 3.45 -10.57
CA PRO A 69 8.53 3.58 -11.47
C PRO A 69 7.36 4.38 -10.86
N MET A 70 7.15 4.29 -9.56
CA MET A 70 6.15 5.09 -8.86
C MET A 70 6.55 6.56 -8.82
N ARG A 71 7.81 6.87 -8.54
CA ARG A 71 8.34 8.25 -8.55
C ARG A 71 8.27 8.88 -9.92
N GLU A 72 8.47 8.10 -10.98
CA GLU A 72 8.38 8.56 -12.36
C GLU A 72 6.94 8.81 -12.81
N GLN A 73 6.00 7.97 -12.37
CA GLN A 73 4.63 7.98 -12.88
C GLN A 73 3.64 8.77 -12.01
N CYS A 74 3.91 8.96 -10.73
CA CYS A 74 3.05 9.75 -9.84
C CYS A 74 3.53 11.19 -9.79
N ARG A 75 2.80 12.09 -10.44
CA ARG A 75 3.17 13.53 -10.50
C ARG A 75 3.03 14.25 -9.17
N ASN A 76 2.22 13.72 -8.29
CA ASN A 76 1.87 14.33 -7.00
C ASN A 76 2.06 13.32 -5.86
N LEU A 77 3.29 12.81 -5.76
CA LEU A 77 3.67 11.76 -4.81
C LEU A 77 4.14 12.33 -3.49
N THR A 78 3.59 11.79 -2.42
CA THR A 78 4.12 11.94 -1.05
C THR A 78 4.69 10.60 -0.62
N GLU A 79 5.91 10.58 -0.13
CA GLU A 79 6.56 9.39 0.41
C GLU A 79 6.72 9.51 1.92
N CYS A 80 6.49 8.40 2.62
CA CYS A 80 6.71 8.29 4.06
C CYS A 80 7.23 6.89 4.40
N THR A 81 8.19 6.81 5.32
CA THR A 81 8.77 5.54 5.76
C THR A 81 8.28 5.20 7.16
N VAL A 82 7.77 3.99 7.33
CA VAL A 82 7.34 3.42 8.61
C VAL A 82 8.42 2.46 9.12
N ASN A 83 8.76 2.56 10.40
CA ASN A 83 9.74 1.67 11.03
C ASN A 83 9.11 0.31 11.36
N SER A 84 8.90 -0.50 10.33
CA SER A 84 8.22 -1.81 10.39
C SER A 84 8.80 -2.76 9.34
N SER A 85 8.32 -4.01 9.35
CA SER A 85 8.53 -4.96 8.26
C SER A 85 7.35 -4.95 7.27
N HIS A 86 7.22 -5.99 6.44
CA HIS A 86 6.27 -6.07 5.32
C HIS A 86 4.81 -5.78 5.70
N TRP A 87 4.36 -6.23 6.86
CA TRP A 87 2.99 -6.06 7.31
C TRP A 87 2.79 -4.81 8.16
N MET A 88 3.24 -3.65 7.64
CA MET A 88 3.30 -2.38 8.37
C MET A 88 1.98 -1.97 9.03
N ALA A 89 0.84 -2.19 8.37
CA ALA A 89 -0.47 -1.82 8.90
C ALA A 89 -0.86 -2.65 10.13
N GLN A 90 -0.39 -3.88 10.22
CA GLN A 90 -0.60 -4.75 11.37
C GLN A 90 0.43 -4.51 12.48
N GLU A 91 1.69 -4.27 12.10
CA GLU A 91 2.79 -4.09 13.04
C GLU A 91 2.81 -2.71 13.69
N LYS A 92 2.46 -1.69 12.92
CA LYS A 92 2.51 -0.27 13.29
C LYS A 92 1.24 0.50 12.89
N PRO A 93 0.05 0.05 13.32
CA PRO A 93 -1.22 0.64 12.90
C PRO A 93 -1.32 2.13 13.25
N VAL A 94 -0.75 2.55 14.37
CA VAL A 94 -0.77 3.96 14.79
C VAL A 94 0.06 4.83 13.84
N ASP A 95 1.25 4.37 13.46
CA ASP A 95 2.16 5.13 12.59
C ASP A 95 1.57 5.22 11.17
N VAL A 96 1.01 4.12 10.66
CA VAL A 96 0.33 4.08 9.36
C VAL A 96 -0.89 5.00 9.35
N ASN A 97 -1.74 4.93 10.37
CA ASN A 97 -2.92 5.78 10.47
C ASN A 97 -2.55 7.27 10.59
N ASN A 98 -1.53 7.60 11.36
CA ASN A 98 -1.02 8.97 11.46
C ASN A 98 -0.52 9.49 10.11
N ALA A 99 0.26 8.69 9.38
CA ALA A 99 0.73 9.06 8.05
C ALA A 99 -0.44 9.31 7.08
N LEU A 100 -1.45 8.43 7.08
CA LEU A 100 -2.67 8.58 6.28
C LEU A 100 -3.44 9.86 6.64
N VAL A 101 -3.70 10.10 7.92
CA VAL A 101 -4.47 11.28 8.38
C VAL A 101 -3.74 12.57 8.02
N HIS A 102 -2.43 12.64 8.27
CA HIS A 102 -1.65 13.81 7.91
C HIS A 102 -1.61 14.07 6.40
N TRP A 103 -1.47 13.01 5.61
CA TRP A 103 -1.49 13.13 4.16
C TRP A 103 -2.86 13.59 3.64
N LEU A 104 -3.95 13.01 4.12
CA LEU A 104 -5.31 13.40 3.77
C LEU A 104 -5.57 14.88 4.08
N ALA A 105 -5.19 15.30 5.29
CA ALA A 105 -5.37 16.68 5.73
C ALA A 105 -4.60 17.71 4.88
N ARG A 106 -3.42 17.33 4.37
CA ARG A 106 -2.56 18.23 3.57
C ARG A 106 -2.89 18.21 2.09
N SER A 107 -3.21 17.03 1.57
CA SER A 107 -3.34 16.79 0.13
C SER A 107 -4.78 16.87 -0.37
N LEU A 108 -5.76 16.69 0.53
CA LEU A 108 -7.19 16.65 0.22
C LEU A 108 -8.02 17.45 1.25
N PRO A 109 -7.68 18.71 1.53
CA PRO A 109 -8.35 19.48 2.60
C PRO A 109 -9.84 19.71 2.34
N GLU A 110 -10.28 19.71 1.07
CA GLU A 110 -11.69 19.86 0.73
C GLU A 110 -12.50 18.60 1.08
N VAL A 111 -11.88 17.43 1.05
CA VAL A 111 -12.53 16.14 1.32
C VAL A 111 -12.32 15.72 2.78
N TRP A 112 -11.18 16.11 3.35
CA TRP A 112 -10.78 15.79 4.72
C TRP A 112 -10.44 17.07 5.48
N PRO A 113 -11.45 17.89 5.85
CA PRO A 113 -11.20 19.12 6.60
C PRO A 113 -10.68 18.79 8.01
N VAL A 114 -9.56 19.40 8.37
CA VAL A 114 -9.09 19.38 9.76
C VAL A 114 -9.97 20.36 10.54
N PRO A 115 -10.60 19.97 11.66
CA PRO A 115 -11.31 20.90 12.51
C PRO A 115 -10.38 22.03 12.96
N PRO A 116 -10.82 23.29 13.01
CA PRO A 116 -10.02 24.35 13.60
C PRO A 116 -9.72 24.01 15.06
N LEU A 117 -8.48 24.23 15.46
CA LEU A 117 -8.00 24.08 16.85
C LEU A 117 -8.70 25.05 17.76
#